data_00fe2dce351fde0e50c9647813f1e0f4
#
_entry.id   00fe2dce351fde0e50c9647813f1e0f4
#
_cell.length_a   1.000
_cell.length_b   1.000
_cell.length_c   1.000
_cell.angle_alpha   90.00
_cell.angle_beta   90.00
_cell.angle_gamma   90.00
#
_symmetry.space_group_name_H-M   'P 1'
#
loop_
_entity.id
_entity.type
_entity.pdbx_description
1 polymer ?
#
loop_
_entity_poly.entity_id
_entity_poly.type
_entity_poly.pdbx_seq_one_letter_code
_entity_poly.pdbx_strand_id
1 'polypeptide(L)'
;VDNLIMRLVDIFNCIPALPLFIIVGSILDYMQTDPMVRVFLLMLILSVVQWPSFARLVRGQILSLREQEFMIATEATGISVYRRIFIHLIPNVMPQLIVSCTMSLGSVILMEATLSFLGLGVKFPLASWGNMITAVNDLYVLRTYWFVWIPAGICIVLTVLGFNFIGDGLRDAYDPKMKR
;
A
#
# COMPACT_ATOMS: atom_id res chain seq x y z
N VAL A 1 -24.84 0.05 -7.43
CA VAL A 1 -23.53 -0.61 -7.30
C VAL A 1 -22.56 0.28 -6.55
N ASP A 2 -22.36 1.56 -6.93
CA ASP A 2 -21.41 2.49 -6.29
C ASP A 2 -21.63 2.60 -4.76
N ASN A 3 -22.87 2.85 -4.33
CA ASN A 3 -23.21 2.95 -2.92
C ASN A 3 -22.91 1.66 -2.14
N LEU A 4 -23.10 0.49 -2.75
CA LEU A 4 -22.81 -0.79 -2.11
C LEU A 4 -21.29 -0.96 -1.90
N ILE A 5 -20.51 -0.68 -2.93
CA ILE A 5 -19.04 -0.75 -2.85
C ILE A 5 -18.52 0.22 -1.78
N MET A 6 -19.03 1.43 -1.73
CA MET A 6 -18.60 2.41 -0.72
C MET A 6 -19.00 2.00 0.70
N ARG A 7 -20.13 1.35 0.90
CA ARG A 7 -20.49 0.78 2.21
C ARG A 7 -19.55 -0.33 2.65
N LEU A 8 -19.15 -1.20 1.71
CA LEU A 8 -18.11 -2.19 2.00
C LEU A 8 -16.78 -1.51 2.38
N VAL A 9 -16.36 -0.51 1.61
CA VAL A 9 -15.17 0.30 1.92
C VAL A 9 -15.26 0.90 3.32
N ASP A 10 -16.41 1.44 3.71
CA ASP A 10 -16.61 2.03 5.04
C ASP A 10 -16.51 0.98 6.15
N ILE A 11 -17.09 -0.21 5.95
CA ILE A 11 -17.00 -1.33 6.90
C ILE A 11 -15.53 -1.75 7.08
N PHE A 12 -14.77 -1.93 6.00
CA PHE A 12 -13.35 -2.28 6.09
C PHE A 12 -12.53 -1.22 6.83
N ASN A 13 -12.82 0.06 6.63
CA ASN A 13 -12.10 1.13 7.32
C ASN A 13 -12.47 1.28 8.82
N CYS A 14 -13.57 0.67 9.28
CA CYS A 14 -13.88 0.60 10.71
C CYS A 14 -13.01 -0.40 11.46
N ILE A 15 -12.34 -1.32 10.75
CA ILE A 15 -11.46 -2.32 11.37
C ILE A 15 -10.07 -1.69 11.59
N PRO A 16 -9.61 -1.56 12.84
CA PRO A 16 -8.28 -1.02 13.10
C PRO A 16 -7.22 -2.03 12.62
N ALA A 17 -6.35 -1.58 11.71
CA ALA A 17 -5.39 -2.44 11.01
C ALA A 17 -4.40 -3.15 11.97
N LEU A 18 -3.80 -2.43 12.93
CA LEU A 18 -2.83 -3.02 13.85
C LEU A 18 -3.42 -4.15 14.70
N PRO A 19 -4.56 -3.99 15.40
CA PRO A 19 -5.21 -5.09 16.10
C PRO A 19 -5.52 -6.29 15.20
N LEU A 20 -5.98 -6.06 13.97
CA LEU A 20 -6.21 -7.14 13.01
C LEU A 20 -4.93 -7.93 12.73
N PHE A 21 -3.82 -7.25 12.47
CA PHE A 21 -2.53 -7.91 12.22
C PHE A 21 -2.01 -8.65 13.46
N ILE A 22 -2.21 -8.11 14.66
CA ILE A 22 -1.85 -8.78 15.90
C ILE A 22 -2.61 -10.11 16.04
N ILE A 23 -3.92 -10.08 15.82
CA ILE A 23 -4.77 -11.28 15.89
C ILE A 23 -4.33 -12.31 14.85
N VAL A 24 -4.19 -11.89 13.60
CA VAL A 24 -3.78 -12.79 12.51
C VAL A 24 -2.38 -13.36 12.76
N GLY A 25 -1.42 -12.51 13.14
CA GLY A 25 -0.06 -12.95 13.46
C GLY A 25 -0.04 -13.98 14.58
N SER A 26 -0.84 -13.79 15.64
CA SER A 26 -0.97 -14.72 16.76
C SER A 26 -1.62 -16.04 16.34
N ILE A 27 -2.62 -16.01 15.45
CA ILE A 27 -3.24 -17.22 14.90
C ILE A 27 -2.21 -18.02 14.08
N LEU A 28 -1.44 -17.34 13.22
CA LEU A 28 -0.41 -17.99 12.40
C LEU A 28 0.70 -18.60 13.27
N ASP A 29 1.00 -17.99 14.42
CA ASP A 29 1.91 -18.54 15.41
C ASP A 29 1.36 -19.78 16.08
N TYR A 30 0.11 -19.73 16.51
CA TYR A 30 -0.55 -20.88 17.12
C TYR A 30 -0.63 -22.08 16.15
N MET A 31 -0.87 -21.81 14.87
CA MET A 31 -0.93 -22.83 13.82
C MET A 31 0.47 -23.34 13.41
N GLN A 32 1.55 -22.78 13.96
CA GLN A 32 2.94 -23.10 13.58
C GLN A 32 3.16 -23.07 12.06
N THR A 33 2.58 -22.06 11.42
CA THR A 33 2.59 -21.90 9.96
C THR A 33 4.02 -21.76 9.44
N ASP A 34 4.32 -22.45 8.33
CA ASP A 34 5.62 -22.33 7.64
C ASP A 34 5.96 -20.87 7.39
N PRO A 35 7.23 -20.44 7.63
CA PRO A 35 7.63 -19.03 7.51
C PRO A 35 7.32 -18.41 6.14
N MET A 36 7.46 -19.16 5.04
CA MET A 36 7.17 -18.66 3.69
C MET A 36 5.66 -18.45 3.47
N VAL A 37 4.85 -19.42 3.90
CA VAL A 37 3.38 -19.33 3.85
C VAL A 37 2.89 -18.18 4.71
N ARG A 38 3.51 -17.97 5.89
CA ARG A 38 3.21 -16.85 6.77
C ARG A 38 3.44 -15.51 6.08
N VAL A 39 4.60 -15.32 5.45
CA VAL A 39 4.90 -14.07 4.70
C VAL A 39 3.84 -13.83 3.63
N PHE A 40 3.50 -14.87 2.84
CA PHE A 40 2.47 -14.76 1.80
C PHE A 40 1.10 -14.36 2.37
N LEU A 41 0.66 -14.99 3.46
CA LEU A 41 -0.62 -14.67 4.10
C LEU A 41 -0.64 -13.26 4.67
N LEU A 42 0.46 -12.81 5.30
CA LEU A 42 0.57 -11.44 5.81
C LEU A 42 0.50 -10.42 4.67
N MET A 43 1.19 -10.65 3.54
CA MET A 43 1.13 -9.77 2.38
C MET A 43 -0.27 -9.74 1.75
N LEU A 44 -0.95 -10.88 1.70
CA LEU A 44 -2.33 -10.96 1.23
C LEU A 44 -3.27 -10.12 2.11
N ILE A 45 -3.15 -10.24 3.42
CA ILE A 45 -3.99 -9.47 4.36
C ILE A 45 -3.67 -7.98 4.29
N LEU A 46 -2.37 -7.60 4.18
CA LEU A 46 -1.97 -6.22 3.93
C LEU A 46 -2.67 -5.66 2.69
N SER A 47 -2.70 -6.42 1.60
CA SER A 47 -3.38 -6.03 0.36
C SER A 47 -4.89 -5.85 0.55
N VAL A 48 -5.52 -6.78 1.29
CA VAL A 48 -6.96 -6.71 1.61
C VAL A 48 -7.30 -5.53 2.52
N VAL A 49 -6.40 -5.11 3.37
CA VAL A 49 -6.62 -3.93 4.23
C VAL A 49 -6.40 -2.61 3.48
N GLN A 50 -5.54 -2.60 2.47
CA GLN A 50 -5.18 -1.39 1.71
C GLN A 50 -6.15 -1.03 0.58
N TRP A 51 -6.89 -2.00 0.01
CA TRP A 51 -7.76 -1.76 -1.15
C TRP A 51 -8.81 -0.65 -0.95
N PRO A 52 -9.39 -0.42 0.26
CA PRO A 52 -10.37 0.63 0.45
C PRO A 52 -9.85 2.04 0.13
N SER A 53 -8.59 2.30 0.43
CA SER A 53 -7.93 3.58 0.12
C SER A 53 -7.86 3.82 -1.39
N PHE A 54 -7.47 2.78 -2.14
CA PHE A 54 -7.43 2.83 -3.60
C PHE A 54 -8.82 2.93 -4.22
N ALA A 55 -9.81 2.24 -3.67
CA ALA A 55 -11.19 2.32 -4.13
C ALA A 55 -11.75 3.76 -4.00
N ARG A 56 -11.49 4.43 -2.88
CA ARG A 56 -11.88 5.85 -2.68
C ARG A 56 -11.15 6.78 -3.64
N LEU A 57 -9.85 6.57 -3.84
CA LEU A 57 -9.04 7.37 -4.76
C LEU A 57 -9.57 7.25 -6.19
N VAL A 58 -9.76 6.02 -6.69
CA VAL A 58 -10.27 5.77 -8.05
C VAL A 58 -11.67 6.35 -8.22
N ARG A 59 -12.55 6.18 -7.22
CA ARG A 59 -13.88 6.78 -7.25
C ARG A 59 -13.83 8.31 -7.35
N GLY A 60 -12.99 8.95 -6.54
CA GLY A 60 -12.82 10.41 -6.58
C GLY A 60 -12.37 10.90 -7.94
N GLN A 61 -11.40 10.21 -8.56
CA GLN A 61 -10.93 10.52 -9.92
C GLN A 61 -12.02 10.34 -10.97
N ILE A 62 -12.76 9.23 -10.93
CA ILE A 62 -13.85 8.96 -11.88
C ILE A 62 -14.95 10.02 -11.77
N LEU A 63 -15.32 10.45 -10.56
CA LEU A 63 -16.32 11.49 -10.37
C LEU A 63 -15.87 12.83 -10.96
N SER A 64 -14.62 13.23 -10.74
CA SER A 64 -14.04 14.43 -11.32
C SER A 64 -13.95 14.36 -12.85
N LEU A 65 -13.54 13.22 -13.41
CA LEU A 65 -13.41 13.03 -14.85
C LEU A 65 -14.78 13.04 -15.57
N ARG A 66 -15.83 12.54 -14.93
CA ARG A 66 -17.19 12.54 -15.50
C ARG A 66 -17.72 13.92 -15.81
N GLU A 67 -17.32 14.92 -15.05
CA GLU A 67 -17.77 16.32 -15.20
C GLU A 67 -16.94 17.08 -16.25
N GLN A 68 -15.91 16.47 -16.83
CA GLN A 68 -15.07 17.12 -17.82
C GLN A 68 -15.73 17.14 -19.20
N GLU A 69 -15.47 18.20 -19.96
CA GLU A 69 -16.09 18.46 -21.28
C GLU A 69 -15.93 17.29 -22.26
N PHE A 70 -14.74 16.65 -22.29
CA PHE A 70 -14.51 15.51 -23.17
C PHE A 70 -15.41 14.31 -22.85
N MET A 71 -15.72 14.09 -21.56
CA MET A 71 -16.63 13.01 -21.16
C MET A 71 -18.07 13.31 -21.50
N ILE A 72 -18.50 14.55 -21.33
CA ILE A 72 -19.83 15.02 -21.75
C ILE A 72 -19.97 14.88 -23.26
N ALA A 73 -18.95 15.25 -24.04
CA ALA A 73 -18.93 15.07 -25.48
C ALA A 73 -19.05 13.59 -25.91
N THR A 74 -18.38 12.67 -25.20
CA THR A 74 -18.50 11.22 -25.48
C THR A 74 -19.91 10.68 -25.22
N GLU A 75 -20.63 11.28 -24.29
CA GLU A 75 -22.03 10.94 -24.00
C GLU A 75 -22.97 11.50 -25.07
N ALA A 76 -22.79 12.76 -25.44
CA ALA A 76 -23.59 13.41 -26.47
C ALA A 76 -23.45 12.74 -27.86
N THR A 77 -22.27 12.18 -28.15
CA THR A 77 -22.02 11.44 -29.41
C THR A 77 -22.49 9.98 -29.38
N GLY A 78 -23.12 9.53 -28.29
CA GLY A 78 -23.68 8.18 -28.19
C GLY A 78 -22.65 7.06 -28.05
N ILE A 79 -21.41 7.37 -27.61
CA ILE A 79 -20.38 6.34 -27.36
C ILE A 79 -20.84 5.40 -26.25
N SER A 80 -20.75 4.09 -26.47
CA SER A 80 -21.18 3.07 -25.50
C SER A 80 -20.46 3.21 -24.16
N VAL A 81 -21.15 2.91 -23.06
CA VAL A 81 -20.61 2.98 -21.69
C VAL A 81 -19.31 2.18 -21.56
N TYR A 82 -19.27 0.96 -22.13
CA TYR A 82 -18.06 0.13 -22.12
C TYR A 82 -16.86 0.87 -22.73
N ARG A 83 -17.04 1.47 -23.90
CA ARG A 83 -15.98 2.20 -24.59
C ARG A 83 -15.56 3.46 -23.81
N ARG A 84 -16.52 4.17 -23.20
CA ARG A 84 -16.22 5.31 -22.31
C ARG A 84 -15.37 4.90 -21.12
N ILE A 85 -15.65 3.75 -20.50
CA ILE A 85 -14.88 3.26 -19.36
C ILE A 85 -13.45 2.87 -19.77
N PHE A 86 -13.31 1.97 -20.74
CA PHE A 86 -12.01 1.36 -21.04
C PHE A 86 -11.08 2.24 -21.90
N ILE A 87 -11.62 3.14 -22.72
CA ILE A 87 -10.82 3.99 -23.61
C ILE A 87 -10.63 5.40 -23.04
N HIS A 88 -11.60 5.91 -22.28
CA HIS A 88 -11.52 7.29 -21.79
C HIS A 88 -11.31 7.38 -20.27
N LEU A 89 -12.03 6.63 -19.44
CA LEU A 89 -11.90 6.76 -17.99
C LEU A 89 -10.64 6.07 -17.44
N ILE A 90 -10.47 4.78 -17.69
CA ILE A 90 -9.36 4.00 -17.13
C ILE A 90 -8.00 4.62 -17.49
N PRO A 91 -7.69 4.96 -18.76
CA PRO A 91 -6.40 5.54 -19.09
C PRO A 91 -6.11 6.88 -18.39
N ASN A 92 -7.15 7.67 -18.10
CA ASN A 92 -7.01 8.94 -17.39
C ASN A 92 -6.87 8.78 -15.87
N VAL A 93 -7.36 7.67 -15.30
CA VAL A 93 -7.21 7.35 -13.86
C VAL A 93 -5.85 6.69 -13.59
N MET A 94 -5.34 5.89 -14.53
CA MET A 94 -4.11 5.08 -14.36
C MET A 94 -2.88 5.87 -13.89
N PRO A 95 -2.58 7.07 -14.41
CA PRO A 95 -1.43 7.84 -13.94
C PRO A 95 -1.47 8.09 -12.44
N GLN A 96 -2.59 8.58 -11.93
CA GLN A 96 -2.76 8.86 -10.50
C GLN A 96 -2.72 7.57 -9.66
N LEU A 97 -3.27 6.48 -10.20
CA LEU A 97 -3.24 5.19 -9.53
C LEU A 97 -1.80 4.66 -9.42
N ILE A 98 -1.02 4.72 -10.50
CA ILE A 98 0.39 4.28 -10.53
C ILE A 98 1.21 5.06 -9.49
N VAL A 99 1.08 6.38 -9.46
CA VAL A 99 1.74 7.24 -8.47
C VAL A 99 1.38 6.82 -7.05
N SER A 100 0.08 6.68 -6.76
CA SER A 100 -0.40 6.30 -5.43
C SER A 100 0.04 4.89 -5.02
N CYS A 101 0.05 3.93 -5.95
CA CYS A 101 0.58 2.59 -5.71
C CYS A 101 2.07 2.63 -5.37
N THR A 102 2.86 3.38 -6.12
CA THR A 102 4.31 3.51 -5.90
C THR A 102 4.61 4.11 -4.52
N MET A 103 3.93 5.18 -4.15
CA MET A 103 4.09 5.80 -2.83
C MET A 103 3.63 4.89 -1.70
N SER A 104 2.60 4.06 -1.92
CA SER A 104 2.12 3.12 -0.90
C SER A 104 3.10 2.00 -0.59
N LEU A 105 4.03 1.67 -1.50
CA LEU A 105 5.07 0.66 -1.23
C LEU A 105 5.92 1.03 -0.02
N GLY A 106 6.28 2.31 0.15
CA GLY A 106 6.98 2.78 1.35
C GLY A 106 6.20 2.50 2.63
N SER A 107 4.90 2.76 2.63
CA SER A 107 4.03 2.48 3.79
C SER A 107 3.90 0.98 4.09
N VAL A 108 3.84 0.14 3.05
CA VAL A 108 3.79 -1.34 3.21
C VAL A 108 5.08 -1.87 3.81
N ILE A 109 6.25 -1.37 3.37
CA ILE A 109 7.55 -1.74 3.93
C ILE A 109 7.63 -1.36 5.42
N LEU A 110 7.19 -0.15 5.78
CA LEU A 110 7.14 0.29 7.17
C LEU A 110 6.18 -0.56 8.01
N MET A 111 5.04 -0.95 7.47
CA MET A 111 4.08 -1.82 8.15
C MET A 111 4.67 -3.22 8.36
N GLU A 112 5.31 -3.83 7.34
CA GLU A 112 6.02 -5.10 7.49
C GLU A 112 7.09 -5.01 8.58
N ALA A 113 7.94 -3.98 8.53
CA ALA A 113 8.98 -3.78 9.52
C ALA A 113 8.41 -3.64 10.95
N THR A 114 7.28 -2.93 11.09
CA THR A 114 6.57 -2.78 12.37
C THR A 114 6.05 -4.13 12.89
N LEU A 115 5.41 -4.91 12.02
CA LEU A 115 4.90 -6.23 12.39
C LEU A 115 6.03 -7.18 12.76
N SER A 116 7.12 -7.17 12.01
CA SER A 116 8.32 -7.98 12.31
C SER A 116 8.98 -7.55 13.62
N PHE A 117 9.09 -6.25 13.88
CA PHE A 117 9.58 -5.71 15.15
C PHE A 117 8.73 -6.17 16.34
N LEU A 118 7.41 -6.24 16.18
CA LEU A 118 6.48 -6.77 17.19
C LEU A 118 6.50 -8.31 17.29
N GLY A 119 7.35 -9.00 16.51
CA GLY A 119 7.43 -10.46 16.47
C GLY A 119 6.29 -11.15 15.71
N LEU A 120 5.44 -10.37 15.03
CA LEU A 120 4.26 -10.86 14.31
C LEU A 120 4.47 -10.98 12.79
N GLY A 121 5.56 -10.42 12.28
CA GLY A 121 5.90 -10.41 10.86
C GLY A 121 6.65 -11.64 10.38
N VAL A 122 7.69 -11.40 9.61
CA VAL A 122 8.59 -12.43 9.06
C VAL A 122 9.33 -13.13 10.18
N LYS A 123 9.43 -14.47 10.13
CA LYS A 123 10.13 -15.26 11.15
C LYS A 123 11.35 -15.99 10.59
N PHE A 124 12.27 -16.31 11.50
CA PHE A 124 13.42 -17.15 11.17
C PHE A 124 12.94 -18.47 10.50
N PRO A 125 13.63 -18.99 9.44
CA PRO A 125 14.95 -18.55 8.96
C PRO A 125 14.93 -17.41 7.94
N LEU A 126 13.76 -16.82 7.64
CA LEU A 126 13.66 -15.71 6.71
C LEU A 126 14.13 -14.41 7.35
N ALA A 127 14.96 -13.66 6.63
CA ALA A 127 15.47 -12.37 7.08
C ALA A 127 14.61 -11.22 6.56
N SER A 128 14.34 -10.24 7.43
CA SER A 128 13.79 -8.93 7.04
C SER A 128 14.48 -7.82 7.83
N TRP A 129 14.42 -6.61 7.32
CA TRP A 129 14.95 -5.46 8.07
C TRP A 129 14.22 -5.26 9.40
N GLY A 130 12.92 -5.54 9.44
CA GLY A 130 12.12 -5.49 10.66
C GLY A 130 12.64 -6.47 11.73
N ASN A 131 12.96 -7.72 11.33
CA ASN A 131 13.57 -8.71 12.23
C ASN A 131 14.92 -8.25 12.78
N MET A 132 15.75 -7.63 11.94
CA MET A 132 17.06 -7.13 12.39
C MET A 132 16.91 -6.02 13.43
N ILE A 133 15.91 -5.14 13.27
CA ILE A 133 15.63 -4.08 14.24
C ILE A 133 15.07 -4.65 15.54
N THR A 134 14.43 -5.81 15.56
CA THR A 134 13.91 -6.45 16.79
C THR A 134 15.01 -6.65 17.86
N ALA A 135 16.27 -6.72 17.43
CA ALA A 135 17.42 -6.82 18.34
C ALA A 135 17.51 -5.65 19.36
N VAL A 136 16.92 -4.48 19.06
CA VAL A 136 16.90 -3.33 20.00
C VAL A 136 16.02 -3.53 21.22
N ASN A 137 15.17 -4.58 21.23
CA ASN A 137 14.37 -4.93 22.41
C ASN A 137 15.26 -5.39 23.57
N ASP A 138 16.49 -5.83 23.29
CA ASP A 138 17.51 -6.03 24.29
C ASP A 138 18.30 -4.71 24.52
N LEU A 139 18.19 -4.17 25.72
CA LEU A 139 18.82 -2.90 26.08
C LEU A 139 20.35 -2.94 25.99
N TYR A 140 20.95 -4.10 26.20
CA TYR A 140 22.39 -4.30 26.05
C TYR A 140 22.81 -4.26 24.59
N VAL A 141 22.03 -4.92 23.71
CA VAL A 141 22.24 -4.89 22.26
C VAL A 141 22.06 -3.48 21.72
N LEU A 142 21.00 -2.78 22.15
CA LEU A 142 20.73 -1.41 21.75
C LEU A 142 21.91 -0.47 22.04
N ARG A 143 22.54 -0.61 23.21
CA ARG A 143 23.63 0.28 23.65
C ARG A 143 25.00 -0.12 23.12
N THR A 144 25.25 -1.41 22.97
CA THR A 144 26.61 -1.93 22.70
C THR A 144 26.80 -2.29 21.24
N TYR A 145 25.75 -2.82 20.57
CA TYR A 145 25.85 -3.37 19.22
C TYR A 145 25.05 -2.55 18.21
N TRP A 146 25.31 -1.23 18.15
CA TRP A 146 24.62 -0.31 17.24
C TRP A 146 24.75 -0.72 15.76
N PHE A 147 25.81 -1.39 15.37
CA PHE A 147 26.05 -1.91 14.02
C PHE A 147 25.12 -3.07 13.61
N VAL A 148 24.33 -3.63 14.52
CA VAL A 148 23.35 -4.68 14.21
C VAL A 148 22.05 -4.07 13.69
N TRP A 149 21.57 -3.00 14.29
CA TRP A 149 20.25 -2.45 14.00
C TRP A 149 20.26 -1.16 13.17
N ILE A 150 21.30 -0.30 13.31
CA ILE A 150 21.39 0.95 12.55
C ILE A 150 21.42 0.70 11.04
N PRO A 151 22.20 -0.24 10.49
CA PRO A 151 22.22 -0.49 9.06
C PRO A 151 20.83 -0.90 8.52
N ALA A 152 20.11 -1.74 9.26
CA ALA A 152 18.75 -2.15 8.88
C ALA A 152 17.79 -0.94 8.85
N GLY A 153 17.86 -0.07 9.86
CA GLY A 153 17.09 1.17 9.89
C GLY A 153 17.42 2.11 8.73
N ILE A 154 18.70 2.27 8.41
CA ILE A 154 19.15 3.07 7.25
C ILE A 154 18.61 2.48 5.95
N CYS A 155 18.66 1.15 5.78
CA CYS A 155 18.12 0.49 4.58
C CYS A 155 16.61 0.73 4.42
N ILE A 156 15.84 0.66 5.51
CA ILE A 156 14.40 0.99 5.47
C ILE A 156 14.21 2.45 5.03
N VAL A 157 14.89 3.38 5.68
CA VAL A 157 14.76 4.82 5.36
C VAL A 157 15.11 5.09 3.90
N LEU A 158 16.25 4.60 3.42
CA LEU A 158 16.68 4.80 2.03
C LEU A 158 15.70 4.17 1.03
N THR A 159 15.17 3.00 1.33
CA THR A 159 14.21 2.33 0.45
C THR A 159 12.87 3.08 0.40
N VAL A 160 12.35 3.52 1.55
CA VAL A 160 11.12 4.31 1.62
C VAL A 160 11.27 5.65 0.90
N LEU A 161 12.39 6.35 1.12
CA LEU A 161 12.71 7.59 0.41
C LEU A 161 12.82 7.36 -1.10
N GLY A 162 13.48 6.25 -1.51
CA GLY A 162 13.58 5.88 -2.92
C GLY A 162 12.23 5.71 -3.58
N PHE A 163 11.30 4.97 -2.97
CA PHE A 163 9.94 4.82 -3.49
C PHE A 163 9.16 6.13 -3.50
N ASN A 164 9.32 6.99 -2.50
CA ASN A 164 8.69 8.31 -2.48
C ASN A 164 9.22 9.18 -3.64
N PHE A 165 10.53 9.24 -3.86
CA PHE A 165 11.10 10.00 -4.98
C PHE A 165 10.67 9.45 -6.34
N ILE A 166 10.57 8.12 -6.49
CA ILE A 166 10.04 7.52 -7.72
C ILE A 166 8.56 7.93 -7.89
N GLY A 167 7.77 7.88 -6.83
CA GLY A 167 6.37 8.31 -6.86
C GLY A 167 6.22 9.77 -7.24
N ASP A 168 7.01 10.66 -6.67
CA ASP A 168 7.02 12.09 -7.00
C ASP A 168 7.47 12.32 -8.46
N GLY A 169 8.53 11.67 -8.90
CA GLY A 169 8.98 11.74 -10.29
C GLY A 169 7.93 11.23 -11.29
N LEU A 170 7.21 10.17 -10.96
CA LEU A 170 6.09 9.68 -11.77
C LEU A 170 4.93 10.68 -11.78
N ARG A 171 4.63 11.30 -10.65
CA ARG A 171 3.62 12.35 -10.56
C ARG A 171 3.94 13.52 -11.48
N ASP A 172 5.18 14.01 -11.43
CA ASP A 172 5.63 15.12 -12.28
C ASP A 172 5.61 14.75 -13.76
N ALA A 173 6.00 13.51 -14.10
CA ALA A 173 5.98 13.02 -15.48
C ALA A 173 4.56 12.91 -16.06
N TYR A 174 3.57 12.64 -15.23
CA TYR A 174 2.17 12.51 -15.63
C TYR A 174 1.37 13.81 -15.46
N ASP A 175 1.93 14.87 -14.83
CA ASP A 175 1.24 16.16 -14.68
C ASP A 175 1.21 16.92 -16.02
N PRO A 176 0.03 17.16 -16.61
CA PRO A 176 -0.08 17.88 -17.89
C PRO A 176 0.38 19.33 -17.81
N LYS A 177 0.42 19.92 -16.59
CA LYS A 177 0.79 21.33 -16.38
C LYS A 177 2.31 21.58 -16.47
N MET A 178 3.11 20.55 -16.30
CA MET A 178 4.57 20.64 -16.40
C MET A 178 5.09 20.61 -17.85
N LYS A 179 4.23 20.30 -18.83
CA LYS A 179 4.60 20.23 -20.26
C LYS A 179 4.45 21.57 -21.00
N ARG A 180 4.48 22.72 -20.28
CA ARG A 180 4.49 24.06 -20.88
C ARG A 180 5.83 24.74 -20.73
#